data_c24c6398422bc12ead2d762a61e1a8f3
#
_entry.id   c24c6398422bc12ead2d762a61e1a8f3
#
_cell.length_a   1.000
_cell.length_b   1.000
_cell.length_c   1.000
_cell.angle_alpha   90.00
_cell.angle_beta   90.00
_cell.angle_gamma   90.00
#
_symmetry.space_group_name_H-M   'P 1'
#
loop_
_entity.id
_entity.type
_entity.pdbx_description
1 polymer ?
#
loop_
_entity_poly.entity_id
_entity_poly.type
_entity_poly.pdbx_seq_one_letter_code
_entity_poly.pdbx_strand_id
1 'polypeptide(L)'
;MQGLGIDIGGSGIKGAIVDLEKGEVVGDRHRIETPQPSTPQAVAKVVNQIVRHFAWEGPIGCTFPAIVRHGVTMSAANVDKSWIGFDAEALFAQVTERKVVLLNDADAAGIAEMTFGAGKGRDKGIVIVLTFGTGIGSAIFLDGKLLPNTEFGHVPMPMKGIIAEHYCSERVRKEEGLKWSEWAIRTNHYLTLMDLLFSPDMYIIGGGISKKSDKWLPMLKSKAALVPAQLLNEAGIVGAAMAVQGA
;
A
#
# COMPACT_ATOMS: atom_id res chain seq x y z
N MET A 1 -5.58 16.92 -15.01
CA MET A 1 -5.29 15.65 -15.77
C MET A 1 -5.91 14.48 -15.02
N GLN A 2 -6.38 13.41 -15.75
CA GLN A 2 -6.95 12.23 -15.11
C GLN A 2 -6.10 10.98 -15.36
N GLY A 3 -6.17 10.01 -14.45
CA GLY A 3 -5.53 8.70 -14.54
C GLY A 3 -6.44 7.61 -14.00
N LEU A 4 -6.35 6.39 -14.53
CA LEU A 4 -7.02 5.22 -13.97
C LEU A 4 -6.08 4.51 -13.01
N GLY A 5 -6.48 4.42 -11.73
CA GLY A 5 -5.80 3.62 -10.71
C GLY A 5 -6.58 2.34 -10.41
N ILE A 6 -5.88 1.21 -10.33
CA ILE A 6 -6.45 -0.09 -9.98
C ILE A 6 -5.69 -0.65 -8.79
N ASP A 7 -6.40 -0.90 -7.68
CA ASP A 7 -5.88 -1.48 -6.44
C ASP A 7 -6.23 -2.97 -6.39
N ILE A 8 -5.23 -3.84 -6.55
CA ILE A 8 -5.39 -5.30 -6.54
C ILE A 8 -5.16 -5.80 -5.11
N GLY A 9 -6.23 -6.13 -4.43
CA GLY A 9 -6.19 -6.70 -3.07
C GLY A 9 -6.60 -8.16 -3.02
N GLY A 10 -6.27 -8.85 -1.93
CA GLY A 10 -6.57 -10.29 -1.74
C GLY A 10 -8.08 -10.62 -1.68
N SER A 11 -8.94 -9.66 -1.34
CA SER A 11 -10.40 -9.86 -1.26
C SER A 11 -11.21 -9.10 -2.30
N GLY A 12 -10.58 -8.19 -3.02
CA GLY A 12 -11.26 -7.38 -4.04
C GLY A 12 -10.29 -6.51 -4.80
N ILE A 13 -10.58 -6.34 -6.08
CA ILE A 13 -9.86 -5.48 -7.01
C ILE A 13 -10.75 -4.26 -7.25
N LYS A 14 -10.21 -3.08 -7.07
CA LYS A 14 -10.95 -1.83 -7.15
C LYS A 14 -10.28 -0.91 -8.14
N GLY A 15 -11.07 -0.21 -8.95
CA GLY A 15 -10.56 0.83 -9.84
C GLY A 15 -11.36 2.11 -9.70
N ALA A 16 -10.71 3.24 -9.99
CA ALA A 16 -11.35 4.53 -10.12
C ALA A 16 -10.54 5.46 -11.01
N ILE A 17 -11.24 6.41 -11.63
CA ILE A 17 -10.60 7.56 -12.27
C ILE A 17 -10.19 8.55 -11.17
N VAL A 18 -9.00 9.07 -11.25
CA VAL A 18 -8.42 10.01 -10.29
C VAL A 18 -8.07 11.32 -10.99
N ASP A 19 -8.45 12.44 -10.40
CA ASP A 19 -7.91 13.75 -10.75
C ASP A 19 -6.48 13.85 -10.18
N LEU A 20 -5.49 13.80 -11.06
CA LEU A 20 -4.07 13.76 -10.72
C LEU A 20 -3.51 15.10 -10.20
N GLU A 21 -4.27 16.18 -10.28
CA GLU A 21 -3.89 17.49 -9.71
C GLU A 21 -4.37 17.63 -8.28
N LYS A 22 -5.53 17.01 -7.96
CA LYS A 22 -6.15 17.10 -6.64
C LYS A 22 -5.89 15.86 -5.77
N GLY A 23 -5.60 14.71 -6.38
CA GLY A 23 -5.51 13.43 -5.70
C GLY A 23 -6.87 12.88 -5.27
N GLU A 24 -7.94 13.25 -5.97
CA GLU A 24 -9.31 12.90 -5.62
C GLU A 24 -9.90 11.91 -6.64
N VAL A 25 -10.68 10.96 -6.14
CA VAL A 25 -11.44 10.03 -6.99
C VAL A 25 -12.56 10.80 -7.68
N VAL A 26 -12.69 10.63 -9.01
CA VAL A 26 -13.72 11.23 -9.84
C VAL A 26 -14.83 10.20 -10.10
N GLY A 27 -16.02 10.46 -9.59
CA GLY A 27 -17.15 9.53 -9.69
C GLY A 27 -17.06 8.35 -8.72
N ASP A 28 -17.63 7.23 -9.10
CA ASP A 28 -17.71 6.05 -8.25
C ASP A 28 -16.54 5.09 -8.45
N ARG A 29 -16.17 4.40 -7.37
CA ARG A 29 -15.22 3.28 -7.43
C ARG A 29 -15.94 2.02 -7.89
N HIS A 30 -15.36 1.34 -8.88
CA HIS A 30 -15.82 0.02 -9.27
C HIS A 30 -15.03 -1.07 -8.56
N ARG A 31 -15.73 -2.02 -7.91
CA ARG A 31 -15.11 -3.14 -7.18
C ARG A 31 -15.61 -4.46 -7.73
N ILE A 32 -14.68 -5.35 -8.03
CA ILE A 32 -14.93 -6.76 -8.35
C ILE A 32 -14.23 -7.62 -7.30
N GLU A 33 -14.83 -8.73 -6.91
CA GLU A 33 -14.19 -9.67 -5.99
C GLU A 33 -12.95 -10.30 -6.62
N THR A 34 -11.89 -10.46 -5.81
CA THR A 34 -10.68 -11.14 -6.28
C THR A 34 -11.00 -12.61 -6.55
N PRO A 35 -10.75 -13.10 -7.78
CA PRO A 35 -11.06 -14.48 -8.14
C PRO A 35 -10.29 -15.47 -7.27
N GLN A 36 -10.93 -16.61 -7.03
CA GLN A 36 -10.29 -17.72 -6.33
C GLN A 36 -10.30 -18.97 -7.24
N PRO A 37 -9.11 -19.54 -7.54
CA PRO A 37 -7.76 -19.06 -7.18
C PRO A 37 -7.40 -17.74 -7.89
N SER A 38 -6.62 -16.89 -7.22
CA SER A 38 -6.17 -15.59 -7.73
C SER A 38 -4.96 -15.72 -8.67
N THR A 39 -5.09 -16.56 -9.70
CA THR A 39 -4.03 -16.76 -10.69
C THR A 39 -3.80 -15.53 -11.57
N PRO A 40 -2.63 -15.37 -12.22
CA PRO A 40 -2.34 -14.25 -13.12
C PRO A 40 -3.44 -14.02 -14.14
N GLN A 41 -3.88 -15.05 -14.84
CA GLN A 41 -4.90 -14.95 -15.88
C GLN A 41 -6.29 -14.58 -15.34
N ALA A 42 -6.64 -15.08 -14.14
CA ALA A 42 -7.91 -14.75 -13.52
C ALA A 42 -7.96 -13.29 -13.07
N VAL A 43 -6.89 -12.79 -12.45
CA VAL A 43 -6.76 -11.39 -12.02
C VAL A 43 -6.70 -10.46 -13.24
N ALA A 44 -5.94 -10.81 -14.28
CA ALA A 44 -5.84 -10.02 -15.50
C ALA A 44 -7.19 -9.81 -16.19
N LYS A 45 -8.06 -10.83 -16.19
CA LYS A 45 -9.44 -10.68 -16.68
C LYS A 45 -10.22 -9.62 -15.91
N VAL A 46 -10.07 -9.58 -14.58
CA VAL A 46 -10.72 -8.58 -13.72
C VAL A 46 -10.17 -7.19 -13.97
N VAL A 47 -8.85 -7.05 -14.11
CA VAL A 47 -8.22 -5.78 -14.49
C VAL A 47 -8.81 -5.25 -15.79
N ASN A 48 -8.91 -6.11 -16.83
CA ASN A 48 -9.50 -5.73 -18.11
C ASN A 48 -11.02 -5.36 -17.99
N GLN A 49 -11.76 -6.07 -17.13
CA GLN A 49 -13.17 -5.72 -16.87
C GLN A 49 -13.30 -4.31 -16.26
N ILE A 50 -12.42 -3.94 -15.33
CA ILE A 50 -12.40 -2.60 -14.73
C ILE A 50 -12.07 -1.55 -15.79
N VAL A 51 -11.04 -1.77 -16.62
CA VAL A 51 -10.67 -0.85 -17.70
C VAL A 51 -11.84 -0.61 -18.66
N ARG A 52 -12.53 -1.69 -19.06
CA ARG A 52 -13.73 -1.61 -19.93
C ARG A 52 -14.90 -0.91 -19.26
N HIS A 53 -15.11 -1.11 -17.94
CA HIS A 53 -16.18 -0.44 -17.20
C HIS A 53 -16.03 1.08 -17.27
N PHE A 54 -14.80 1.59 -17.18
CA PHE A 54 -14.53 3.03 -17.27
C PHE A 54 -14.35 3.51 -18.73
N ALA A 55 -14.45 2.64 -19.74
CA ALA A 55 -14.11 2.94 -21.12
C ALA A 55 -12.76 3.68 -21.25
N TRP A 56 -11.76 3.27 -20.43
CA TRP A 56 -10.51 4.00 -20.30
C TRP A 56 -9.55 3.70 -21.45
N GLU A 57 -8.98 4.75 -22.04
CA GLU A 57 -8.08 4.63 -23.19
C GLU A 57 -6.62 5.02 -22.89
N GLY A 58 -6.38 5.67 -21.74
CA GLY A 58 -5.06 6.11 -21.32
C GLY A 58 -4.22 5.03 -20.63
N PRO A 59 -3.02 5.36 -20.17
CA PRO A 59 -2.20 4.49 -19.33
C PRO A 59 -2.91 4.13 -18.02
N ILE A 60 -2.53 2.99 -17.43
CA ILE A 60 -3.15 2.44 -16.21
C ILE A 60 -2.07 2.24 -15.15
N GLY A 61 -2.34 2.72 -13.94
CA GLY A 61 -1.56 2.34 -12.77
C GLY A 61 -2.23 1.20 -12.02
N CYS A 62 -1.47 0.18 -11.66
CA CYS A 62 -1.94 -0.95 -10.87
C CYS A 62 -1.11 -1.12 -9.61
N THR A 63 -1.74 -1.37 -8.45
CA THR A 63 -1.02 -1.89 -7.29
C THR A 63 -1.10 -3.40 -7.25
N PHE A 64 -0.10 -4.02 -6.62
CA PHE A 64 -0.09 -5.45 -6.35
C PHE A 64 0.45 -5.73 -4.94
N PRO A 65 -0.16 -6.65 -4.16
CA PRO A 65 0.25 -6.93 -2.78
C PRO A 65 1.48 -7.85 -2.72
N ALA A 66 2.56 -7.42 -3.34
CA ALA A 66 3.84 -8.11 -3.40
C ALA A 66 4.98 -7.14 -3.71
N ILE A 67 6.23 -7.61 -3.53
CA ILE A 67 7.41 -6.95 -4.07
C ILE A 67 7.31 -6.94 -5.60
N VAL A 68 7.43 -5.76 -6.22
CA VAL A 68 7.38 -5.58 -7.68
C VAL A 68 8.71 -5.01 -8.18
N ARG A 69 9.41 -5.74 -9.03
CA ARG A 69 10.67 -5.28 -9.65
C ARG A 69 10.54 -5.27 -11.17
N HIS A 70 10.57 -4.09 -11.76
CA HIS A 70 10.48 -3.92 -13.23
C HIS A 70 9.29 -4.69 -13.82
N GLY A 71 8.10 -4.52 -13.22
CA GLY A 71 6.88 -5.19 -13.65
C GLY A 71 6.71 -6.64 -13.21
N VAL A 72 7.77 -7.27 -12.67
CA VAL A 72 7.77 -8.67 -12.21
C VAL A 72 7.43 -8.75 -10.73
N THR A 73 6.48 -9.59 -10.37
CA THR A 73 6.11 -9.89 -8.99
C THR A 73 7.07 -10.91 -8.39
N MET A 74 7.70 -10.56 -7.25
CA MET A 74 8.78 -11.36 -6.65
C MET A 74 8.33 -12.18 -5.44
N SER A 75 7.14 -11.91 -4.92
CA SER A 75 6.58 -12.60 -3.75
C SER A 75 5.07 -12.86 -3.92
N ALA A 76 4.52 -13.74 -3.11
CA ALA A 76 3.09 -14.09 -3.12
C ALA A 76 2.67 -14.54 -1.72
N ALA A 77 2.39 -13.59 -0.83
CA ALA A 77 1.95 -13.88 0.53
C ALA A 77 0.45 -14.20 0.60
N ASN A 78 -0.38 -13.38 -0.04
CA ASN A 78 -1.84 -13.44 0.03
C ASN A 78 -2.52 -13.68 -1.33
N VAL A 79 -1.75 -14.11 -2.32
CA VAL A 79 -2.19 -14.43 -3.69
C VAL A 79 -1.61 -15.77 -4.12
N ASP A 80 -2.04 -16.28 -5.28
CA ASP A 80 -1.57 -17.55 -5.81
C ASP A 80 -0.05 -17.56 -6.02
N LYS A 81 0.59 -18.71 -5.75
CA LYS A 81 2.06 -18.86 -5.86
C LYS A 81 2.60 -18.70 -7.28
N SER A 82 1.77 -18.86 -8.29
CA SER A 82 2.13 -18.65 -9.71
C SER A 82 2.52 -17.21 -10.03
N TRP A 83 2.29 -16.28 -9.12
CA TRP A 83 2.76 -14.90 -9.26
C TRP A 83 4.27 -14.73 -9.04
N ILE A 84 4.95 -15.67 -8.34
CA ILE A 84 6.37 -15.53 -8.04
C ILE A 84 7.20 -15.63 -9.33
N GLY A 85 7.93 -14.58 -9.65
CA GLY A 85 8.73 -14.47 -10.88
C GLY A 85 7.91 -14.18 -12.14
N PHE A 86 6.63 -13.80 -11.99
CA PHE A 86 5.74 -13.56 -13.12
C PHE A 86 5.77 -12.10 -13.57
N ASP A 87 5.87 -11.85 -14.89
CA ASP A 87 5.76 -10.51 -15.47
C ASP A 87 4.29 -10.08 -15.53
N ALA A 88 3.85 -9.47 -14.44
CA ALA A 88 2.47 -9.04 -14.27
C ALA A 88 2.15 -7.79 -15.09
N GLU A 89 3.11 -6.89 -15.24
CA GLU A 89 2.95 -5.66 -16.01
C GLU A 89 2.72 -5.97 -17.48
N ALA A 90 3.54 -6.87 -18.07
CA ALA A 90 3.37 -7.31 -19.45
C ALA A 90 2.04 -8.02 -19.66
N LEU A 91 1.60 -8.90 -18.74
CA LEU A 91 0.30 -9.55 -18.83
C LEU A 91 -0.85 -8.54 -18.83
N PHE A 92 -0.82 -7.59 -17.88
CA PHE A 92 -1.89 -6.58 -17.81
C PHE A 92 -1.88 -5.66 -19.03
N ALA A 93 -0.71 -5.27 -19.53
CA ALA A 93 -0.60 -4.49 -20.76
C ALA A 93 -1.17 -5.25 -21.97
N GLN A 94 -0.89 -6.55 -22.06
CA GLN A 94 -1.41 -7.41 -23.16
C GLN A 94 -2.93 -7.51 -23.15
N VAL A 95 -3.55 -7.77 -21.95
CA VAL A 95 -5.01 -8.01 -21.91
C VAL A 95 -5.83 -6.72 -21.96
N THR A 96 -5.26 -5.59 -21.55
CA THR A 96 -5.92 -4.28 -21.57
C THR A 96 -5.64 -3.49 -22.84
N GLU A 97 -4.61 -3.88 -23.61
CA GLU A 97 -4.08 -3.13 -24.76
C GLU A 97 -3.69 -1.69 -24.39
N ARG A 98 -3.22 -1.50 -23.15
CA ARG A 98 -2.83 -0.21 -22.60
C ARG A 98 -1.44 -0.30 -21.97
N LYS A 99 -0.75 0.84 -21.89
CA LYS A 99 0.46 0.94 -21.09
C LYS A 99 0.08 0.78 -19.60
N VAL A 100 0.77 -0.11 -18.90
CA VAL A 100 0.56 -0.38 -17.48
C VAL A 100 1.81 -0.01 -16.71
N VAL A 101 1.65 0.54 -15.51
CA VAL A 101 2.69 0.67 -14.51
C VAL A 101 2.24 -0.11 -13.28
N LEU A 102 3.08 -1.04 -12.84
CA LEU A 102 2.79 -1.89 -11.69
C LEU A 102 3.71 -1.53 -10.53
N LEU A 103 3.14 -1.37 -9.33
CA LEU A 103 3.91 -1.07 -8.11
C LEU A 103 3.32 -1.80 -6.89
N ASN A 104 4.13 -1.87 -5.82
CA ASN A 104 3.67 -2.40 -4.54
C ASN A 104 2.53 -1.54 -3.97
N ASP A 105 1.59 -2.14 -3.24
CA ASP A 105 0.41 -1.47 -2.67
C ASP A 105 0.77 -0.44 -1.58
N ALA A 106 1.76 -0.75 -0.73
CA ALA A 106 2.23 0.19 0.28
C ALA A 106 3.04 1.35 -0.33
N ASP A 107 3.83 1.08 -1.37
CA ASP A 107 4.53 2.12 -2.13
C ASP A 107 3.54 3.10 -2.77
N ALA A 108 2.48 2.59 -3.39
CA ALA A 108 1.42 3.41 -3.96
C ALA A 108 0.72 4.28 -2.89
N ALA A 109 0.32 3.65 -1.79
CA ALA A 109 -0.29 4.39 -0.68
C ALA A 109 0.65 5.48 -0.14
N GLY A 110 1.95 5.18 -0.06
CA GLY A 110 2.98 6.13 0.34
C GLY A 110 3.10 7.31 -0.62
N ILE A 111 3.16 7.07 -1.93
CA ILE A 111 3.20 8.12 -2.97
C ILE A 111 2.01 9.07 -2.81
N ALA A 112 0.81 8.52 -2.65
CA ALA A 112 -0.40 9.32 -2.48
C ALA A 112 -0.36 10.17 -1.21
N GLU A 113 0.03 9.59 -0.06
CA GLU A 113 0.14 10.30 1.22
C GLU A 113 1.22 11.38 1.19
N MET A 114 2.35 11.16 0.53
CA MET A 114 3.42 12.16 0.39
C MET A 114 3.02 13.30 -0.52
N THR A 115 2.16 13.06 -1.51
CA THR A 115 1.77 14.10 -2.49
C THR A 115 0.54 14.88 -2.02
N PHE A 116 -0.49 14.21 -1.54
CA PHE A 116 -1.80 14.82 -1.24
C PHE A 116 -2.21 14.72 0.22
N GLY A 117 -1.62 13.79 0.99
CA GLY A 117 -2.01 13.47 2.35
C GLY A 117 -1.08 14.04 3.43
N ALA A 118 -0.86 13.26 4.47
CA ALA A 118 -0.13 13.65 5.68
C ALA A 118 1.35 13.98 5.44
N GLY A 119 1.94 13.52 4.34
CA GLY A 119 3.33 13.80 3.95
C GLY A 119 3.49 15.01 3.02
N LYS A 120 2.42 15.68 2.63
CA LYS A 120 2.47 16.81 1.69
C LYS A 120 3.42 17.90 2.15
N GLY A 121 4.36 18.28 1.26
CA GLY A 121 5.38 19.29 1.54
C GLY A 121 6.57 18.80 2.38
N ARG A 122 6.65 17.49 2.68
CA ARG A 122 7.81 16.86 3.32
C ARG A 122 8.83 16.43 2.26
N ASP A 123 9.61 17.37 1.80
CA ASP A 123 10.61 17.22 0.73
C ASP A 123 12.04 17.02 1.25
N LYS A 124 12.21 16.88 2.58
CA LYS A 124 13.50 16.64 3.24
C LYS A 124 13.38 15.62 4.34
N GLY A 125 14.47 14.88 4.54
CA GLY A 125 14.61 13.88 5.59
C GLY A 125 13.95 12.54 5.24
N ILE A 126 13.79 11.72 6.27
CA ILE A 126 13.23 10.36 6.13
C ILE A 126 11.79 10.32 6.62
N VAL A 127 10.87 9.96 5.71
CA VAL A 127 9.48 9.68 6.05
C VAL A 127 9.21 8.19 5.84
N ILE A 128 8.66 7.52 6.84
CA ILE A 128 8.24 6.12 6.75
C ILE A 128 6.72 6.05 6.82
N VAL A 129 6.11 5.48 5.78
CA VAL A 129 4.68 5.14 5.75
C VAL A 129 4.54 3.69 6.18
N LEU A 130 3.69 3.43 7.17
CA LEU A 130 3.37 2.09 7.65
C LEU A 130 1.88 1.84 7.54
N THR A 131 1.48 0.77 6.85
CA THR A 131 0.07 0.40 6.71
C THR A 131 -0.22 -0.85 7.53
N PHE A 132 -1.06 -0.73 8.55
CA PHE A 132 -1.48 -1.85 9.40
C PHE A 132 -2.80 -2.45 8.91
N GLY A 133 -2.74 -3.68 8.44
CA GLY A 133 -3.87 -4.43 7.89
C GLY A 133 -3.75 -5.93 8.20
N THR A 134 -3.87 -6.78 7.19
CA THR A 134 -3.58 -8.22 7.27
C THR A 134 -2.13 -8.47 7.66
N GLY A 135 -1.22 -7.71 7.08
CA GLY A 135 0.19 -7.61 7.44
C GLY A 135 0.56 -6.18 7.85
N ILE A 136 1.83 -5.83 7.69
CA ILE A 136 2.35 -4.48 7.82
C ILE A 136 3.08 -4.13 6.51
N GLY A 137 2.45 -3.31 5.69
CA GLY A 137 3.09 -2.73 4.51
C GLY A 137 3.92 -1.51 4.89
N SER A 138 4.95 -1.22 4.09
CA SER A 138 5.85 -0.10 4.34
C SER A 138 6.31 0.57 3.07
N ALA A 139 6.48 1.89 3.11
CA ALA A 139 7.18 2.67 2.10
C ALA A 139 8.08 3.67 2.79
N ILE A 140 9.31 3.84 2.31
CA ILE A 140 10.25 4.84 2.82
C ILE A 140 10.54 5.91 1.77
N PHE A 141 10.61 7.15 2.21
CA PHE A 141 10.96 8.29 1.38
C PHE A 141 12.18 8.98 1.97
N LEU A 142 13.15 9.25 1.12
CA LEU A 142 14.30 10.09 1.42
C LEU A 142 14.20 11.36 0.56
N ASP A 143 14.11 12.51 1.21
CA ASP A 143 13.97 13.80 0.53
C ASP A 143 12.82 13.80 -0.50
N GLY A 144 11.66 13.27 -0.09
CA GLY A 144 10.46 13.15 -0.91
C GLY A 144 10.51 12.07 -2.01
N LYS A 145 11.62 11.33 -2.14
CA LYS A 145 11.79 10.28 -3.16
C LYS A 145 11.59 8.89 -2.56
N LEU A 146 10.73 8.11 -3.17
CA LEU A 146 10.47 6.73 -2.76
C LEU A 146 11.71 5.84 -2.93
N LEU A 147 12.03 5.07 -1.89
CA LEU A 147 12.85 3.87 -1.96
C LEU A 147 11.89 2.66 -2.08
N PRO A 148 11.71 2.08 -3.27
CA PRO A 148 10.62 1.14 -3.51
C PRO A 148 10.85 -0.23 -2.86
N ASN A 149 9.74 -0.95 -2.65
CA ASN A 149 9.71 -2.34 -2.19
C ASN A 149 10.36 -2.58 -0.81
N THR A 150 10.13 -1.70 0.14
CA THR A 150 10.55 -1.95 1.51
C THR A 150 9.56 -2.89 2.22
N GLU A 151 10.08 -3.85 2.98
CA GLU A 151 9.30 -4.91 3.63
C GLU A 151 9.54 -4.90 5.16
N PHE A 152 9.31 -3.74 5.79
CA PHE A 152 9.58 -3.58 7.23
C PHE A 152 8.63 -4.39 8.13
N GLY A 153 7.49 -4.85 7.58
CA GLY A 153 6.64 -5.84 8.26
C GLY A 153 7.34 -7.18 8.51
N HIS A 154 8.36 -7.51 7.72
CA HIS A 154 9.13 -8.73 7.85
C HIS A 154 10.35 -8.62 8.77
N VAL A 155 10.58 -7.48 9.40
CA VAL A 155 11.69 -7.31 10.36
C VAL A 155 11.50 -8.24 11.56
N PRO A 156 12.51 -9.06 11.93
CA PRO A 156 12.44 -9.93 13.10
C PRO A 156 12.33 -9.10 14.40
N MET A 157 11.37 -9.46 15.25
CA MET A 157 11.22 -8.84 16.56
C MET A 157 12.15 -9.50 17.57
N PRO A 158 13.10 -8.75 18.20
CA PRO A 158 14.16 -9.33 19.05
C PRO A 158 13.64 -10.18 20.21
N MET A 159 12.49 -9.80 20.77
CA MET A 159 11.95 -10.43 21.98
C MET A 159 11.11 -11.70 21.72
N LYS A 160 10.70 -11.96 20.49
CA LYS A 160 9.74 -13.04 20.17
C LYS A 160 10.22 -14.01 19.10
N GLY A 161 11.28 -13.69 18.36
CA GLY A 161 11.74 -14.52 17.23
C GLY A 161 10.73 -14.62 16.08
N ILE A 162 9.74 -13.71 16.04
CA ILE A 162 8.71 -13.61 15.01
C ILE A 162 8.85 -12.29 14.25
N ILE A 163 8.31 -12.21 13.06
CA ILE A 163 8.33 -10.96 12.27
C ILE A 163 7.30 -9.95 12.79
N ALA A 164 7.53 -8.66 12.53
CA ALA A 164 6.72 -7.56 13.05
C ALA A 164 5.23 -7.69 12.71
N GLU A 165 4.88 -8.12 11.49
CA GLU A 165 3.48 -8.29 11.09
C GLU A 165 2.75 -9.41 11.85
N HIS A 166 3.46 -10.46 12.28
CA HIS A 166 2.92 -11.50 13.16
C HIS A 166 2.91 -11.08 14.64
N TYR A 167 3.46 -9.92 14.97
CA TYR A 167 3.51 -9.40 16.32
C TYR A 167 2.50 -8.27 16.58
N CYS A 168 2.33 -7.34 15.64
CA CYS A 168 1.54 -6.13 15.86
C CYS A 168 0.71 -5.64 14.65
N SER A 169 0.42 -6.49 13.64
CA SER A 169 -0.54 -6.12 12.59
C SER A 169 -1.97 -5.93 13.15
N GLU A 170 -2.85 -5.29 12.39
CA GLU A 170 -4.27 -5.20 12.80
C GLU A 170 -4.94 -6.58 12.82
N ARG A 171 -4.58 -7.48 11.93
CA ARG A 171 -5.05 -8.86 11.95
C ARG A 171 -4.76 -9.50 13.29
N VAL A 172 -3.51 -9.45 13.77
CA VAL A 172 -3.10 -10.01 15.09
C VAL A 172 -3.91 -9.37 16.22
N ARG A 173 -4.07 -8.03 16.18
CA ARG A 173 -4.90 -7.35 17.18
C ARG A 173 -6.31 -7.92 17.26
N LYS A 174 -6.95 -8.21 16.11
CA LYS A 174 -8.31 -8.76 16.04
C LYS A 174 -8.37 -10.23 16.47
N GLU A 175 -7.47 -11.06 15.95
CA GLU A 175 -7.42 -12.50 16.22
C GLU A 175 -7.14 -12.82 17.69
N GLU A 176 -6.25 -12.02 18.32
CA GLU A 176 -5.94 -12.18 19.75
C GLU A 176 -6.84 -11.35 20.68
N GLY A 177 -7.80 -10.59 20.14
CA GLY A 177 -8.72 -9.78 20.92
C GLY A 177 -8.06 -8.62 21.68
N LEU A 178 -6.90 -8.14 21.22
CA LEU A 178 -6.12 -7.12 21.92
C LEU A 178 -6.87 -5.78 21.98
N LYS A 179 -6.89 -5.18 23.17
CA LYS A 179 -7.28 -3.78 23.34
C LYS A 179 -6.27 -2.87 22.64
N TRP A 180 -6.66 -1.65 22.31
CA TRP A 180 -5.75 -0.70 21.66
C TRP A 180 -4.50 -0.41 22.49
N SER A 181 -4.60 -0.39 23.83
CA SER A 181 -3.45 -0.21 24.71
C SER A 181 -2.45 -1.37 24.63
N GLU A 182 -2.92 -2.61 24.54
CA GLU A 182 -2.07 -3.80 24.44
C GLU A 182 -1.40 -3.86 23.06
N TRP A 183 -2.15 -3.53 22.01
CA TRP A 183 -1.62 -3.41 20.66
C TRP A 183 -0.58 -2.29 20.58
N ALA A 184 -0.81 -1.14 21.19
CA ALA A 184 0.12 -0.02 21.23
C ALA A 184 1.45 -0.37 21.92
N ILE A 185 1.43 -1.20 22.96
CA ILE A 185 2.67 -1.71 23.58
C ILE A 185 3.51 -2.47 22.54
N ARG A 186 2.89 -3.39 21.81
CA ARG A 186 3.58 -4.18 20.77
C ARG A 186 4.09 -3.27 19.64
N THR A 187 3.26 -2.35 19.18
CA THR A 187 3.62 -1.41 18.13
C THR A 187 4.74 -0.48 18.56
N ASN A 188 4.79 -0.06 19.83
CA ASN A 188 5.89 0.73 20.37
C ASN A 188 7.23 -0.04 20.37
N HIS A 189 7.22 -1.34 20.62
CA HIS A 189 8.44 -2.16 20.47
C HIS A 189 8.92 -2.15 19.01
N TYR A 190 8.01 -2.26 18.06
CA TYR A 190 8.31 -2.20 16.64
C TYR A 190 8.83 -0.81 16.23
N LEU A 191 8.16 0.28 16.63
CA LEU A 191 8.60 1.64 16.35
C LEU A 191 9.96 1.95 16.97
N THR A 192 10.23 1.45 18.20
CA THR A 192 11.56 1.60 18.83
C THR A 192 12.66 0.97 17.99
N LEU A 193 12.40 -0.22 17.41
CA LEU A 193 13.35 -0.87 16.51
C LEU A 193 13.53 -0.06 15.22
N MET A 194 12.46 0.44 14.65
CA MET A 194 12.51 1.27 13.43
C MET A 194 13.23 2.62 13.68
N ASP A 195 13.01 3.25 14.84
CA ASP A 195 13.73 4.45 15.25
C ASP A 195 15.24 4.20 15.35
N LEU A 196 15.62 3.02 15.88
CA LEU A 196 17.03 2.64 16.00
C LEU A 196 17.69 2.40 14.62
N LEU A 197 16.97 1.81 13.69
CA LEU A 197 17.49 1.42 12.38
C LEU A 197 17.55 2.58 11.39
N PHE A 198 16.56 3.48 11.41
CA PHE A 198 16.38 4.48 10.37
C PHE A 198 16.41 5.92 10.86
N SER A 199 16.17 6.17 12.17
CA SER A 199 16.07 7.52 12.74
C SER A 199 15.22 8.46 11.88
N PRO A 200 13.95 8.10 11.54
CA PRO A 200 13.15 8.90 10.64
C PRO A 200 12.71 10.22 11.28
N ASP A 201 12.32 11.17 10.45
CA ASP A 201 11.72 12.43 10.89
C ASP A 201 10.22 12.30 11.15
N MET A 202 9.55 11.38 10.42
CA MET A 202 8.11 11.19 10.50
C MET A 202 7.70 9.75 10.16
N TYR A 203 6.68 9.28 10.88
CA TYR A 203 5.86 8.14 10.48
C TYR A 203 4.46 8.58 10.07
N ILE A 204 3.99 8.09 8.92
CA ILE A 204 2.58 8.18 8.51
C ILE A 204 1.97 6.80 8.74
N ILE A 205 1.01 6.71 9.68
CA ILE A 205 0.41 5.43 10.09
C ILE A 205 -0.94 5.27 9.39
N GLY A 206 -0.99 4.29 8.49
CA GLY A 206 -2.12 4.01 7.61
C GLY A 206 -2.70 2.60 7.76
N GLY A 207 -3.47 2.19 6.73
CA GLY A 207 -4.15 0.90 6.66
C GLY A 207 -5.51 0.88 7.35
N GLY A 208 -6.01 -0.31 7.68
CA GLY A 208 -7.36 -0.50 8.23
C GLY A 208 -7.62 0.20 9.55
N ILE A 209 -6.57 0.56 10.29
CA ILE A 209 -6.66 1.25 11.58
C ILE A 209 -6.85 2.77 11.46
N SER A 210 -6.59 3.38 10.30
CA SER A 210 -6.54 4.84 10.11
C SER A 210 -7.81 5.54 10.61
N LYS A 211 -8.98 4.97 10.33
CA LYS A 211 -10.29 5.53 10.73
C LYS A 211 -10.53 5.61 12.24
N LYS A 212 -9.65 5.00 13.05
CA LYS A 212 -9.73 4.94 14.51
C LYS A 212 -8.49 5.50 15.17
N SER A 213 -7.80 6.43 14.50
CA SER A 213 -6.52 7.00 14.95
C SER A 213 -6.61 7.65 16.34
N ASP A 214 -7.76 8.24 16.68
CA ASP A 214 -8.08 8.77 18.01
C ASP A 214 -7.90 7.74 19.15
N LYS A 215 -8.10 6.45 18.85
CA LYS A 215 -8.05 5.37 19.85
C LYS A 215 -6.65 4.82 20.10
N TRP A 216 -5.71 5.00 19.21
CA TRP A 216 -4.40 4.38 19.30
C TRP A 216 -3.22 5.37 19.16
N LEU A 217 -3.37 6.43 18.36
CA LEU A 217 -2.26 7.37 18.10
C LEU A 217 -1.69 7.99 19.38
N PRO A 218 -2.51 8.44 20.38
CA PRO A 218 -1.96 9.00 21.61
C PRO A 218 -1.16 8.02 22.48
N MET A 219 -1.27 6.71 22.20
CA MET A 219 -0.55 5.66 22.93
C MET A 219 0.75 5.25 22.24
N LEU A 220 0.98 5.66 20.99
CA LEU A 220 2.21 5.37 20.28
C LEU A 220 3.32 6.33 20.69
N LYS A 221 4.55 5.81 20.67
CA LYS A 221 5.75 6.54 21.09
C LYS A 221 6.85 6.35 20.05
N SER A 222 7.43 7.45 19.62
CA SER A 222 8.61 7.50 18.74
C SER A 222 9.34 8.82 18.98
N LYS A 223 10.61 8.89 18.57
CA LYS A 223 11.35 10.15 18.47
C LYS A 223 10.92 10.97 17.26
N ALA A 224 10.40 10.31 16.23
CA ALA A 224 9.86 10.92 15.04
C ALA A 224 8.43 11.44 15.26
N ALA A 225 7.97 12.35 14.42
CA ALA A 225 6.57 12.75 14.38
C ALA A 225 5.69 11.57 13.99
N LEU A 226 4.59 11.34 14.72
CA LEU A 226 3.61 10.29 14.41
C LEU A 226 2.32 10.95 13.93
N VAL A 227 1.91 10.68 12.69
CA VAL A 227 0.69 11.24 12.10
C VAL A 227 -0.17 10.15 11.47
N PRO A 228 -1.51 10.26 11.49
CA PRO A 228 -2.36 9.31 10.81
C PRO A 228 -2.40 9.62 9.31
N ALA A 229 -2.50 8.57 8.49
CA ALA A 229 -2.76 8.69 7.06
C ALA A 229 -4.12 9.38 6.80
N GLN A 230 -4.18 10.21 5.77
CA GLN A 230 -5.35 11.05 5.45
C GLN A 230 -6.20 10.49 4.31
N LEU A 231 -5.59 9.83 3.32
CA LEU A 231 -6.31 9.33 2.12
C LEU A 231 -7.02 7.99 2.35
N LEU A 232 -6.80 7.37 3.50
CA LEU A 232 -7.52 6.17 3.95
C LEU A 232 -7.54 5.04 2.90
N ASN A 233 -8.75 4.62 2.48
CA ASN A 233 -8.96 3.53 1.52
C ASN A 233 -8.77 3.93 0.05
N GLU A 234 -8.42 5.17 -0.22
CA GLU A 234 -8.21 5.70 -1.57
C GLU A 234 -6.72 5.80 -1.92
N ALA A 235 -5.85 5.78 -0.92
CA ALA A 235 -4.42 5.94 -1.09
C ALA A 235 -3.81 5.00 -2.15
N GLY A 236 -4.17 3.71 -2.14
CA GLY A 236 -3.68 2.75 -3.13
C GLY A 236 -4.11 3.09 -4.56
N ILE A 237 -5.38 3.43 -4.76
CA ILE A 237 -5.92 3.81 -6.08
C ILE A 237 -5.30 5.13 -6.58
N VAL A 238 -5.22 6.12 -5.69
CA VAL A 238 -4.62 7.43 -6.02
C VAL A 238 -3.15 7.28 -6.38
N GLY A 239 -2.37 6.55 -5.56
CA GLY A 239 -0.97 6.31 -5.82
C GLY A 239 -0.73 5.49 -7.10
N ALA A 240 -1.56 4.48 -7.37
CA ALA A 240 -1.52 3.75 -8.62
C ALA A 240 -1.74 4.68 -9.82
N ALA A 241 -2.79 5.49 -9.80
CA ALA A 241 -3.08 6.44 -10.88
C ALA A 241 -1.95 7.45 -11.09
N MET A 242 -1.27 7.87 -10.01
CA MET A 242 -0.12 8.79 -10.11
C MET A 242 1.10 8.17 -10.77
N ALA A 243 1.33 6.87 -10.60
CA ALA A 243 2.51 6.19 -11.14
C ALA A 243 2.62 6.29 -12.66
N VAL A 244 1.52 6.55 -13.38
CA VAL A 244 1.54 6.72 -14.84
C VAL A 244 2.00 8.09 -15.31
N GLN A 245 2.13 9.08 -14.43
CA GLN A 245 2.56 10.45 -14.84
C GLN A 245 4.02 10.51 -15.31
N GLY A 246 4.85 9.56 -14.89
CA GLY A 246 6.27 9.48 -15.26
C GLY A 246 6.60 8.39 -16.28
N ALA A 247 5.58 7.75 -16.86
CA ALA A 247 5.71 6.56 -17.70
C ALA A 247 5.61 6.85 -19.20
#